data_2f20c99e969ce142338ecb2941dac84c
#
_entry.id   2f20c99e969ce142338ecb2941dac84c
#
_cell.length_a   1.000
_cell.length_b   1.000
_cell.length_c   1.000
_cell.angle_alpha   90.00
_cell.angle_beta   90.00
_cell.angle_gamma   90.00
#
_symmetry.space_group_name_H-M   'P 1'
#
loop_
_entity.id
_entity.type
_entity.pdbx_description
1 polymer ?
#
loop_
_entity_poly.entity_id
_entity_poly.type
_entity_poly.pdbx_seq_one_letter_code
_entity_poly.pdbx_strand_id
1 'polypeptide(L)'
;FVGSRGLGDVYKRQSLQGDSKLFLQALWDQLDLPSPTRAQYAIADYLQNGPKRLQIQAFRGVGKSWITGAFVLWTLFNDPEKKIMIISASKERADNMSIFLQKLIIETPWLSHLQPKSDDARWSRISFDVLCSPHQAPSVKSVGITGQLTGSRADLMILDDVEVPGNSMTELMREKLLQLCTEAESILTPKDDSRIMYLGTPQTTFTIYRKLAERSYRPFIWPSRYPRDSTPYEGLIAPQLQEDIDNGAEPWETTDPDRFDNEDLLEREASMGRSNFMLQFMLDTSLSDAEKFPLKCADLIVTSVNDTTAPDNIIWCSDRQNVIKDLPAVGLPGDYFYSPMQLQGEWTKYDETICSVDPSGRGTDETAAAYISQKNGFLYLHEMRAYRDGYSDNTLLDILRGCKKYGASKLVVETNFGDGIVSELFKKHIQQTKQFIDIEEVRANVRKEDRIIDALEPVLNQHRLVVDRRVIEWDYNSNKDSAPESRLLYMLFYQMSRMCRMKGAVKHDDRLDCLAQGVKYYTDAIGISAQEAINAKKNREWEDILEDFLDNPQASANHLVFGMSLDQRRQAREQEDNNEVHNWV
;
A
#
# COMPACT_ATOMS: atom_id res chain seq x y z
N PHE A 1 34.37 -58.68 -4.47
CA PHE A 1 33.11 -57.97 -4.03
C PHE A 1 33.27 -56.51 -3.80
N VAL A 2 34.27 -55.84 -4.33
CA VAL A 2 34.47 -54.38 -4.27
C VAL A 2 33.92 -53.69 -5.52
N GLY A 3 33.64 -54.40 -6.62
CA GLY A 3 33.21 -53.80 -7.88
C GLY A 3 31.72 -53.45 -8.01
N SER A 4 30.82 -54.10 -7.24
CA SER A 4 29.36 -53.86 -7.38
C SER A 4 28.85 -52.69 -6.57
N ARG A 5 29.52 -52.29 -5.47
CA ARG A 5 29.16 -51.08 -4.70
C ARG A 5 29.52 -49.81 -5.46
N GLY A 6 30.63 -49.76 -6.18
CA GLY A 6 31.08 -48.62 -6.95
C GLY A 6 30.19 -48.27 -8.16
N LEU A 7 29.68 -49.29 -8.87
CA LEU A 7 28.77 -49.06 -10.01
C LEU A 7 27.40 -48.53 -9.56
N GLY A 8 26.83 -49.07 -8.49
CA GLY A 8 25.58 -48.57 -7.92
C GLY A 8 25.67 -47.12 -7.45
N ASP A 9 26.78 -46.73 -6.83
CA ASP A 9 27.02 -45.35 -6.37
C ASP A 9 27.24 -44.38 -7.55
N VAL A 10 27.88 -44.83 -8.65
CA VAL A 10 28.05 -44.02 -9.87
C VAL A 10 26.71 -43.77 -10.57
N TYR A 11 25.88 -44.82 -10.74
CA TYR A 11 24.54 -44.64 -11.33
C TYR A 11 23.65 -43.77 -10.47
N LYS A 12 23.69 -43.92 -9.15
CA LYS A 12 22.95 -43.09 -8.21
C LYS A 12 23.40 -41.63 -8.30
N ARG A 13 24.70 -41.37 -8.39
CA ARG A 13 25.26 -40.05 -8.56
C ARG A 13 24.84 -39.40 -9.89
N GLN A 14 24.88 -40.16 -11.01
CA GLN A 14 24.45 -39.68 -12.32
C GLN A 14 22.95 -39.31 -12.35
N SER A 15 22.09 -40.10 -11.69
CA SER A 15 20.66 -39.77 -11.57
C SER A 15 20.43 -38.49 -10.80
N LEU A 16 21.16 -38.25 -9.71
CA LEU A 16 21.09 -37.04 -8.92
C LEU A 16 21.63 -35.80 -9.67
N GLN A 17 22.58 -35.97 -10.58
CA GLN A 17 23.10 -34.88 -11.41
C GLN A 17 22.09 -34.38 -12.43
N GLY A 18 21.33 -35.27 -13.04
CA GLY A 18 20.39 -34.95 -14.12
C GLY A 18 19.08 -34.30 -13.66
N ASP A 19 18.66 -34.51 -12.41
CA ASP A 19 17.34 -34.14 -11.93
C ASP A 19 17.38 -33.54 -10.52
N SER A 20 17.07 -32.26 -10.42
CA SER A 20 17.01 -31.52 -9.15
C SER A 20 15.91 -32.05 -8.21
N LYS A 21 14.86 -32.67 -8.72
CA LYS A 21 13.76 -33.26 -7.93
C LYS A 21 14.25 -34.51 -7.21
N LEU A 22 15.01 -35.35 -7.91
CA LEU A 22 15.66 -36.53 -7.29
C LEU A 22 16.71 -36.13 -6.24
N PHE A 23 17.46 -35.06 -6.52
CA PHE A 23 18.39 -34.50 -5.55
C PHE A 23 17.64 -33.96 -4.31
N LEU A 24 16.55 -33.25 -4.50
CA LEU A 24 15.69 -32.75 -3.43
C LEU A 24 15.16 -33.89 -2.57
N GLN A 25 14.62 -34.96 -3.19
CA GLN A 25 14.14 -36.16 -2.50
C GLN A 25 15.26 -36.79 -1.66
N ALA A 26 16.43 -37.02 -2.26
CA ALA A 26 17.57 -37.65 -1.57
C ALA A 26 18.04 -36.79 -0.38
N LEU A 27 17.98 -35.48 -0.49
CA LEU A 27 18.33 -34.56 0.61
C LEU A 27 17.30 -34.61 1.73
N TRP A 28 15.99 -34.63 1.41
CA TRP A 28 14.91 -34.78 2.39
C TRP A 28 14.98 -36.11 3.11
N ASP A 29 15.22 -37.22 2.39
CA ASP A 29 15.39 -38.55 2.98
C ASP A 29 16.60 -38.57 3.94
N GLN A 30 17.71 -37.91 3.59
CA GLN A 30 18.91 -37.83 4.44
C GLN A 30 18.65 -37.02 5.73
N LEU A 31 17.75 -36.04 5.69
CA LEU A 31 17.43 -35.18 6.81
C LEU A 31 16.23 -35.70 7.65
N ASP A 32 15.72 -36.89 7.33
CA ASP A 32 14.53 -37.50 7.95
C ASP A 32 13.30 -36.58 7.88
N LEU A 33 13.16 -35.88 6.75
CA LEU A 33 12.02 -35.02 6.47
C LEU A 33 10.95 -35.78 5.68
N PRO A 34 9.66 -35.39 5.78
CA PRO A 34 8.62 -35.93 4.91
C PRO A 34 9.00 -35.72 3.43
N SER A 35 8.59 -36.67 2.57
CA SER A 35 8.85 -36.56 1.12
C SER A 35 8.41 -35.19 0.57
N PRO A 36 9.15 -34.62 -0.40
CA PRO A 36 8.74 -33.37 -1.00
C PRO A 36 7.35 -33.47 -1.62
N THR A 37 6.54 -32.43 -1.42
CA THR A 37 5.18 -32.38 -1.96
C THR A 37 5.18 -32.06 -3.45
N ARG A 38 4.01 -32.23 -4.10
CA ARG A 38 3.81 -31.89 -5.52
C ARG A 38 4.18 -30.42 -5.80
N ALA A 39 3.81 -29.49 -4.91
CA ALA A 39 4.16 -28.07 -5.04
C ALA A 39 5.68 -27.85 -4.95
N GLN A 40 6.36 -28.54 -4.03
CA GLN A 40 7.82 -28.46 -3.86
C GLN A 40 8.57 -29.00 -5.08
N TYR A 41 8.13 -30.13 -5.63
CA TYR A 41 8.69 -30.66 -6.87
C TYR A 41 8.48 -29.73 -8.07
N ALA A 42 7.32 -29.10 -8.18
CA ALA A 42 7.05 -28.14 -9.26
C ALA A 42 7.93 -26.90 -9.17
N ILE A 43 8.17 -26.39 -7.95
CA ILE A 43 9.11 -25.28 -7.72
C ILE A 43 10.54 -25.69 -8.07
N ALA A 44 10.99 -26.89 -7.66
CA ALA A 44 12.31 -27.41 -7.99
C ALA A 44 12.49 -27.59 -9.51
N ASP A 45 11.49 -28.11 -10.18
CA ASP A 45 11.48 -28.24 -11.65
C ASP A 45 11.59 -26.87 -12.34
N TYR A 46 10.87 -25.88 -11.86
CA TYR A 46 10.92 -24.53 -12.41
C TYR A 46 12.28 -23.84 -12.16
N LEU A 47 12.91 -24.08 -11.01
CA LEU A 47 14.28 -23.65 -10.75
C LEU A 47 15.26 -24.27 -11.73
N GLN A 48 15.13 -25.57 -12.07
CA GLN A 48 15.99 -26.26 -13.00
C GLN A 48 15.73 -25.86 -14.46
N ASN A 49 14.49 -25.99 -14.93
CA ASN A 49 14.10 -25.94 -16.33
C ASN A 49 13.53 -24.60 -16.79
N GLY A 50 13.28 -23.69 -15.87
CA GLY A 50 12.76 -22.36 -16.16
C GLY A 50 13.75 -21.45 -16.89
N PRO A 51 13.31 -20.28 -17.34
CA PRO A 51 14.14 -19.35 -18.10
C PRO A 51 15.31 -18.79 -17.28
N LYS A 52 16.26 -18.11 -17.96
CA LYS A 52 17.41 -17.45 -17.30
C LYS A 52 16.98 -16.40 -16.27
N ARG A 53 15.87 -15.72 -16.52
CA ARG A 53 15.25 -14.75 -15.63
C ARG A 53 13.88 -15.26 -15.20
N LEU A 54 13.76 -15.72 -13.96
CA LEU A 54 12.52 -16.27 -13.43
C LEU A 54 12.13 -15.65 -12.09
N GLN A 55 10.85 -15.76 -11.76
CA GLN A 55 10.31 -15.40 -10.46
C GLN A 55 9.43 -16.53 -9.93
N ILE A 56 9.54 -16.78 -8.64
CA ILE A 56 8.70 -17.72 -7.90
C ILE A 56 8.00 -16.94 -6.78
N GLN A 57 6.70 -16.79 -6.89
CA GLN A 57 5.87 -16.28 -5.82
C GLN A 57 5.10 -17.47 -5.24
N ALA A 58 5.38 -17.83 -4.01
CA ALA A 58 4.76 -19.01 -3.41
C ALA A 58 4.39 -18.73 -1.95
N PHE A 59 3.30 -19.34 -1.50
CA PHE A 59 2.73 -19.12 -0.19
C PHE A 59 3.72 -19.40 0.95
N ARG A 60 3.44 -18.79 2.10
CA ARG A 60 4.30 -18.92 3.28
C ARG A 60 4.24 -20.35 3.84
N GLY A 61 5.41 -20.96 4.06
CA GLY A 61 5.51 -22.29 4.62
C GLY A 61 5.68 -23.40 3.59
N VAL A 62 5.55 -23.13 2.27
CA VAL A 62 5.80 -24.14 1.22
C VAL A 62 7.25 -24.70 1.23
N GLY A 63 8.17 -24.00 1.90
CA GLY A 63 9.57 -24.42 2.00
C GLY A 63 10.51 -23.80 0.96
N LYS A 64 10.17 -22.60 0.42
CA LYS A 64 11.00 -21.89 -0.59
C LYS A 64 12.49 -21.93 -0.29
N SER A 65 12.90 -21.50 0.90
CA SER A 65 14.32 -21.43 1.28
C SER A 65 15.00 -22.79 1.34
N TRP A 66 14.29 -23.84 1.74
CA TRP A 66 14.80 -25.21 1.73
C TRP A 66 15.03 -25.73 0.30
N ILE A 67 14.05 -25.54 -0.58
CA ILE A 67 14.12 -25.92 -2.00
C ILE A 67 15.26 -25.15 -2.68
N THR A 68 15.37 -23.85 -2.39
CA THR A 68 16.45 -22.99 -2.88
C THR A 68 17.82 -23.48 -2.42
N GLY A 69 17.95 -23.83 -1.13
CA GLY A 69 19.18 -24.41 -0.59
C GLY A 69 19.56 -25.72 -1.29
N ALA A 70 18.60 -26.62 -1.48
CA ALA A 70 18.80 -27.84 -2.23
C ALA A 70 19.26 -27.57 -3.68
N PHE A 71 18.62 -26.56 -4.34
CA PHE A 71 18.98 -26.18 -5.70
C PHE A 71 20.42 -25.60 -5.81
N VAL A 72 20.82 -24.77 -4.83
CA VAL A 72 22.20 -24.27 -4.74
C VAL A 72 23.20 -25.43 -4.63
N LEU A 73 22.93 -26.38 -3.73
CA LEU A 73 23.78 -27.55 -3.55
C LEU A 73 23.78 -28.45 -4.78
N TRP A 74 22.64 -28.66 -5.43
CA TRP A 74 22.54 -29.37 -6.70
C TRP A 74 23.35 -28.71 -7.82
N THR A 75 23.35 -27.39 -7.89
CA THR A 75 24.15 -26.61 -8.84
C THR A 75 25.66 -26.87 -8.61
N LEU A 76 26.12 -26.78 -7.35
CA LEU A 76 27.51 -27.04 -6.98
C LEU A 76 27.89 -28.53 -7.09
N PHE A 77 26.95 -29.44 -6.89
CA PHE A 77 27.13 -30.88 -7.09
C PHE A 77 27.39 -31.24 -8.55
N ASN A 78 26.73 -30.49 -9.48
CA ASN A 78 26.94 -30.65 -10.92
C ASN A 78 28.20 -29.93 -11.41
N ASP A 79 28.43 -28.72 -10.92
CA ASP A 79 29.58 -27.88 -11.31
C ASP A 79 30.11 -27.10 -10.11
N PRO A 80 31.17 -27.64 -9.43
CA PRO A 80 31.79 -26.95 -8.29
C PRO A 80 32.45 -25.61 -8.63
N GLU A 81 32.71 -25.35 -9.92
CA GLU A 81 33.31 -24.06 -10.37
C GLU A 81 32.31 -22.90 -10.42
N LYS A 82 31.01 -23.17 -10.33
CA LYS A 82 29.96 -22.13 -10.32
C LYS A 82 30.12 -21.18 -9.15
N LYS A 83 29.89 -19.88 -9.42
CA LYS A 83 29.88 -18.83 -8.43
C LYS A 83 28.45 -18.40 -8.20
N ILE A 84 28.00 -18.57 -6.97
CA ILE A 84 26.60 -18.36 -6.57
C ILE A 84 26.51 -17.19 -5.59
N MET A 85 25.61 -16.27 -5.85
CA MET A 85 25.30 -15.17 -4.93
C MET A 85 23.87 -15.29 -4.43
N ILE A 86 23.70 -15.25 -3.11
CA ILE A 86 22.41 -15.26 -2.44
C ILE A 86 22.18 -13.89 -1.81
N ILE A 87 21.10 -13.24 -2.21
CA ILE A 87 20.72 -11.91 -1.74
C ILE A 87 19.38 -12.02 -1.02
N SER A 88 19.29 -11.48 0.19
CA SER A 88 18.03 -11.43 0.96
C SER A 88 17.75 -10.01 1.45
N ALA A 89 16.56 -9.75 1.99
CA ALA A 89 16.18 -8.43 2.50
C ALA A 89 17.15 -7.90 3.58
N SER A 90 17.72 -8.80 4.39
CA SER A 90 18.70 -8.43 5.42
C SER A 90 19.95 -9.32 5.35
N LYS A 91 21.05 -8.80 5.87
CA LYS A 91 22.30 -9.56 5.99
C LYS A 91 22.10 -10.83 6.83
N GLU A 92 21.37 -10.74 7.93
CA GLU A 92 21.13 -11.87 8.83
C GLU A 92 20.44 -13.05 8.12
N ARG A 93 19.40 -12.76 7.32
CA ARG A 93 18.71 -13.80 6.53
C ARG A 93 19.65 -14.46 5.50
N ALA A 94 20.46 -13.65 4.81
CA ALA A 94 21.44 -14.16 3.86
C ALA A 94 22.50 -15.02 4.56
N ASP A 95 23.03 -14.57 5.70
CA ASP A 95 24.02 -15.33 6.48
C ASP A 95 23.43 -16.67 7.00
N ASN A 96 22.18 -16.69 7.42
CA ASN A 96 21.48 -17.90 7.86
C ASN A 96 21.39 -18.94 6.71
N MET A 97 21.12 -18.50 5.48
CA MET A 97 21.11 -19.39 4.31
C MET A 97 22.52 -19.98 4.07
N SER A 98 23.56 -19.16 4.14
CA SER A 98 24.94 -19.62 3.99
C SER A 98 25.32 -20.68 5.05
N ILE A 99 24.99 -20.43 6.32
CA ILE A 99 25.23 -21.39 7.42
C ILE A 99 24.44 -22.68 7.18
N PHE A 100 23.22 -22.59 6.72
CA PHE A 100 22.38 -23.75 6.41
C PHE A 100 23.01 -24.61 5.32
N LEU A 101 23.49 -24.02 4.22
CA LEU A 101 24.18 -24.73 3.15
C LEU A 101 25.45 -25.41 3.65
N GLN A 102 26.27 -24.73 4.46
CA GLN A 102 27.48 -25.31 5.04
C GLN A 102 27.16 -26.52 5.93
N LYS A 103 26.12 -26.44 6.77
CA LYS A 103 25.67 -27.58 7.57
C LYS A 103 25.24 -28.77 6.71
N LEU A 104 24.45 -28.52 5.66
CA LEU A 104 24.05 -29.58 4.74
C LEU A 104 25.23 -30.27 4.07
N ILE A 105 26.28 -29.53 3.67
CA ILE A 105 27.51 -30.11 3.09
C ILE A 105 28.23 -31.00 4.11
N ILE A 106 28.25 -30.58 5.40
CA ILE A 106 28.94 -31.32 6.46
C ILE A 106 28.15 -32.57 6.88
N GLU A 107 26.84 -32.42 7.07
CA GLU A 107 25.97 -33.45 7.64
C GLU A 107 25.51 -34.50 6.60
N THR A 108 25.66 -34.21 5.31
CA THR A 108 25.25 -35.09 4.22
C THR A 108 26.43 -35.86 3.65
N PRO A 109 26.60 -37.18 3.95
CA PRO A 109 27.82 -37.94 3.59
C PRO A 109 28.14 -37.93 2.10
N TRP A 110 27.12 -37.99 1.23
CA TRP A 110 27.33 -38.01 -0.23
C TRP A 110 27.62 -36.61 -0.82
N LEU A 111 27.54 -35.53 -0.03
CA LEU A 111 28.02 -34.18 -0.36
C LEU A 111 29.44 -33.90 0.16
N SER A 112 30.07 -34.83 0.90
CA SER A 112 31.41 -34.65 1.48
C SER A 112 32.49 -34.31 0.45
N HIS A 113 32.30 -34.68 -0.81
CA HIS A 113 33.23 -34.34 -1.90
C HIS A 113 33.23 -32.83 -2.24
N LEU A 114 32.22 -32.06 -1.79
CA LEU A 114 32.18 -30.59 -1.91
C LEU A 114 32.94 -29.89 -0.77
N GLN A 115 33.31 -30.61 0.30
CA GLN A 115 34.04 -30.02 1.41
C GLN A 115 35.43 -29.60 0.97
N PRO A 116 35.92 -28.40 1.32
CA PRO A 116 37.27 -27.99 1.02
C PRO A 116 38.25 -28.85 1.80
N LYS A 117 39.39 -29.20 1.16
CA LYS A 117 40.45 -30.03 1.76
C LYS A 117 41.54 -29.21 2.46
N SER A 118 41.54 -27.88 2.29
CA SER A 118 42.55 -27.00 2.82
C SER A 118 41.96 -26.18 3.97
N ASP A 119 42.69 -26.04 5.05
CA ASP A 119 42.38 -25.16 6.18
C ASP A 119 42.40 -23.68 5.78
N ASP A 120 43.06 -23.34 4.66
CA ASP A 120 43.11 -21.97 4.11
C ASP A 120 41.87 -21.59 3.25
N ALA A 121 40.95 -22.54 3.00
CA ALA A 121 39.75 -22.27 2.24
C ALA A 121 38.79 -21.31 3.01
N ARG A 122 38.14 -20.44 2.27
CA ARG A 122 37.12 -19.58 2.87
C ARG A 122 35.94 -20.41 3.40
N TRP A 123 35.67 -20.31 4.70
CA TRP A 123 34.57 -21.01 5.35
C TRP A 123 33.95 -20.08 6.42
N SER A 124 33.23 -19.07 5.97
CA SER A 124 32.64 -18.08 6.84
C SER A 124 31.13 -17.95 6.63
N ARG A 125 30.44 -17.26 7.53
CA ARG A 125 28.99 -17.00 7.41
C ARG A 125 28.61 -16.23 6.15
N ILE A 126 29.52 -15.36 5.66
CA ILE A 126 29.26 -14.46 4.53
C ILE A 126 29.62 -15.14 3.21
N SER A 127 30.62 -16.00 3.22
CA SER A 127 31.09 -16.66 2.01
C SER A 127 31.88 -17.94 2.34
N PHE A 128 31.74 -18.91 1.46
CA PHE A 128 32.50 -20.14 1.56
C PHE A 128 32.90 -20.69 0.19
N ASP A 129 33.95 -21.51 0.17
CA ASP A 129 34.38 -22.24 -1.01
C ASP A 129 34.03 -23.71 -0.86
N VAL A 130 33.54 -24.32 -1.94
CA VAL A 130 33.55 -25.78 -2.08
C VAL A 130 34.87 -26.22 -2.69
N LEU A 131 35.10 -27.54 -2.80
CA LEU A 131 36.29 -28.09 -3.47
C LEU A 131 36.23 -27.74 -4.96
N CYS A 132 36.90 -26.67 -5.35
CA CYS A 132 37.01 -26.18 -6.72
C CYS A 132 38.44 -25.65 -6.99
N SER A 133 38.69 -25.22 -8.22
CA SER A 133 39.94 -24.55 -8.58
C SER A 133 40.10 -23.22 -7.83
N PRO A 134 41.33 -22.78 -7.52
CA PRO A 134 41.57 -21.49 -6.88
C PRO A 134 40.95 -20.35 -7.69
N HIS A 135 40.08 -19.55 -7.06
CA HIS A 135 39.39 -18.42 -7.69
C HIS A 135 39.28 -17.23 -6.74
N GLN A 136 39.28 -16.00 -7.30
CA GLN A 136 39.14 -14.81 -6.50
C GLN A 136 37.74 -14.69 -5.87
N ALA A 137 36.68 -15.05 -6.61
CA ALA A 137 35.33 -15.08 -6.11
C ALA A 137 35.04 -16.37 -5.33
N PRO A 138 34.32 -16.32 -4.19
CA PRO A 138 33.90 -17.52 -3.46
C PRO A 138 32.92 -18.37 -4.25
N SER A 139 32.78 -19.66 -3.90
CA SER A 139 31.78 -20.53 -4.49
C SER A 139 30.36 -20.07 -4.14
N VAL A 140 30.15 -19.69 -2.88
CA VAL A 140 28.89 -19.09 -2.43
C VAL A 140 29.19 -17.81 -1.64
N LYS A 141 28.46 -16.74 -1.96
CA LYS A 141 28.46 -15.47 -1.22
C LYS A 141 27.05 -15.07 -0.83
N SER A 142 26.83 -14.72 0.43
CA SER A 142 25.56 -14.21 0.94
C SER A 142 25.66 -12.73 1.28
N VAL A 143 24.64 -11.95 0.89
CA VAL A 143 24.62 -10.49 1.07
C VAL A 143 23.19 -10.01 1.33
N GLY A 144 23.02 -9.02 2.23
CA GLY A 144 21.75 -8.28 2.30
C GLY A 144 21.62 -7.34 1.10
N ILE A 145 20.40 -7.10 0.62
CA ILE A 145 20.12 -6.26 -0.57
C ILE A 145 20.72 -4.85 -0.47
N THR A 146 20.86 -4.31 0.74
CA THR A 146 21.51 -3.02 1.00
C THR A 146 23.02 -3.10 1.19
N GLY A 147 23.58 -4.32 1.11
CA GLY A 147 25.02 -4.55 1.27
C GLY A 147 25.82 -4.16 0.02
N GLN A 148 27.15 -4.16 0.16
CA GLN A 148 28.03 -3.84 -0.96
C GLN A 148 28.07 -5.01 -1.96
N LEU A 149 27.45 -4.83 -3.11
CA LEU A 149 27.40 -5.79 -4.21
C LEU A 149 28.52 -5.60 -5.22
N THR A 150 28.98 -4.36 -5.40
CA THR A 150 29.99 -3.97 -6.38
C THR A 150 31.31 -4.74 -6.20
N GLY A 151 31.94 -5.11 -7.31
CA GLY A 151 33.18 -5.88 -7.32
C GLY A 151 33.01 -7.40 -7.21
N SER A 152 31.79 -7.89 -7.02
CA SER A 152 31.48 -9.33 -7.07
C SER A 152 31.15 -9.79 -8.49
N ARG A 153 31.18 -11.11 -8.73
CA ARG A 153 30.70 -11.76 -9.95
C ARG A 153 30.01 -13.08 -9.57
N ALA A 154 28.91 -13.37 -10.24
CA ALA A 154 28.14 -14.59 -10.02
C ALA A 154 27.65 -15.20 -11.34
N ASP A 155 27.63 -16.53 -11.42
CA ASP A 155 27.03 -17.30 -12.52
C ASP A 155 25.56 -17.58 -12.24
N LEU A 156 25.23 -17.75 -10.95
CA LEU A 156 23.85 -17.89 -10.46
C LEU A 156 23.59 -16.88 -9.37
N MET A 157 22.54 -16.12 -9.52
CA MET A 157 22.09 -15.15 -8.52
C MET A 157 20.68 -15.52 -8.04
N ILE A 158 20.51 -15.58 -6.74
CA ILE A 158 19.25 -15.90 -6.08
C ILE A 158 18.90 -14.74 -5.15
N LEU A 159 17.74 -14.12 -5.41
CA LEU A 159 17.18 -13.06 -4.58
C LEU A 159 15.99 -13.63 -3.81
N ASP A 160 16.23 -14.00 -2.54
CA ASP A 160 15.26 -14.67 -1.67
C ASP A 160 14.63 -13.69 -0.68
N ASP A 161 13.29 -13.52 -0.78
CA ASP A 161 12.50 -12.62 0.05
C ASP A 161 13.12 -11.21 0.18
N VAL A 162 13.56 -10.61 -0.93
CA VAL A 162 14.17 -9.27 -0.93
C VAL A 162 13.15 -8.16 -0.66
N GLU A 163 11.88 -8.38 -1.01
CA GLU A 163 10.78 -7.49 -0.68
C GLU A 163 10.17 -7.87 0.68
N VAL A 164 10.22 -6.92 1.61
CA VAL A 164 9.62 -7.04 2.94
C VAL A 164 8.89 -5.75 3.30
N PRO A 165 7.95 -5.73 4.28
CA PRO A 165 7.24 -4.51 4.64
C PRO A 165 8.17 -3.31 4.91
N GLY A 166 9.32 -3.55 5.55
CA GLY A 166 10.27 -2.48 5.90
C GLY A 166 10.95 -1.78 4.71
N ASN A 167 10.85 -2.32 3.48
CA ASN A 167 11.50 -1.75 2.30
C ASN A 167 10.59 -1.64 1.06
N SER A 168 9.28 -1.85 1.19
CA SER A 168 8.36 -1.89 0.04
C SER A 168 7.04 -1.14 0.25
N MET A 169 6.76 -0.65 1.47
CA MET A 169 5.47 -0.06 1.78
C MET A 169 5.23 1.27 1.07
N THR A 170 6.26 2.11 0.91
CA THR A 170 6.12 3.40 0.24
C THR A 170 6.68 3.35 -1.17
N GLU A 171 6.26 4.28 -2.02
CA GLU A 171 6.75 4.37 -3.40
C GLU A 171 8.27 4.58 -3.44
N LEU A 172 8.78 5.48 -2.60
CA LEU A 172 10.22 5.75 -2.50
C LEU A 172 11.02 4.52 -2.09
N MET A 173 10.49 3.72 -1.14
CA MET A 173 11.14 2.46 -0.73
C MET A 173 11.18 1.46 -1.88
N ARG A 174 10.10 1.31 -2.64
CA ARG A 174 10.03 0.40 -3.80
C ARG A 174 10.95 0.84 -4.93
N GLU A 175 11.02 2.14 -5.25
CA GLU A 175 11.97 2.68 -6.24
C GLU A 175 13.41 2.35 -5.84
N LYS A 176 13.78 2.60 -4.58
CA LYS A 176 15.11 2.29 -4.06
C LYS A 176 15.41 0.78 -4.11
N LEU A 177 14.45 -0.06 -3.72
CA LEU A 177 14.61 -1.52 -3.79
C LEU A 177 14.81 -1.99 -5.24
N LEU A 178 14.02 -1.46 -6.17
CA LEU A 178 14.13 -1.79 -7.60
C LEU A 178 15.48 -1.34 -8.18
N GLN A 179 16.00 -0.19 -7.77
CA GLN A 179 17.34 0.26 -8.14
C GLN A 179 18.41 -0.71 -7.65
N LEU A 180 18.36 -1.13 -6.37
CA LEU A 180 19.28 -2.12 -5.81
C LEU A 180 19.21 -3.48 -6.54
N CYS A 181 18.01 -3.92 -6.91
CA CYS A 181 17.81 -5.10 -7.73
C CYS A 181 18.47 -4.97 -9.11
N THR A 182 18.36 -3.78 -9.73
CA THR A 182 19.00 -3.49 -11.04
C THR A 182 20.54 -3.48 -10.92
N GLU A 183 21.08 -2.94 -9.84
CA GLU A 183 22.52 -3.00 -9.56
C GLU A 183 23.00 -4.46 -9.40
N ALA A 184 22.21 -5.30 -8.74
CA ALA A 184 22.49 -6.72 -8.60
C ALA A 184 22.62 -7.42 -9.97
N GLU A 185 21.78 -7.11 -10.95
CA GLU A 185 21.87 -7.69 -12.30
C GLU A 185 23.22 -7.43 -12.98
N SER A 186 23.86 -6.29 -12.70
CA SER A 186 25.17 -5.93 -13.29
C SER A 186 26.33 -6.84 -12.86
N ILE A 187 26.13 -7.64 -11.81
CA ILE A 187 27.12 -8.56 -11.25
C ILE A 187 27.11 -9.91 -11.96
N LEU A 188 26.00 -10.24 -12.63
CA LEU A 188 25.85 -11.51 -13.33
C LEU A 188 26.91 -11.63 -14.44
N THR A 189 27.59 -12.77 -14.49
CA THR A 189 28.60 -13.02 -15.53
C THR A 189 27.93 -13.15 -16.90
N PRO A 190 28.53 -12.64 -17.99
CA PRO A 190 27.96 -12.71 -19.33
C PRO A 190 28.18 -14.08 -19.97
N LYS A 191 27.70 -15.14 -19.30
CA LYS A 191 27.75 -16.52 -19.82
C LYS A 191 26.36 -16.96 -20.28
N ASP A 192 26.29 -17.90 -21.19
CA ASP A 192 25.03 -18.42 -21.72
C ASP A 192 24.20 -19.14 -20.67
N ASP A 193 24.80 -19.71 -19.65
CA ASP A 193 24.18 -20.44 -18.57
C ASP A 193 24.03 -19.62 -17.27
N SER A 194 24.36 -18.33 -17.30
CA SER A 194 24.16 -17.44 -16.17
C SER A 194 22.68 -17.16 -15.94
N ARG A 195 22.24 -17.24 -14.69
CA ARG A 195 20.82 -17.14 -14.31
C ARG A 195 20.61 -16.22 -13.11
N ILE A 196 19.46 -15.55 -13.11
CA ILE A 196 18.99 -14.77 -11.98
C ILE A 196 17.56 -15.17 -11.61
N MET A 197 17.32 -15.42 -10.34
CA MET A 197 16.08 -15.98 -9.82
C MET A 197 15.59 -15.16 -8.63
N TYR A 198 14.33 -14.76 -8.68
CA TYR A 198 13.65 -14.10 -7.56
C TYR A 198 12.68 -15.07 -6.92
N LEU A 199 12.74 -15.20 -5.61
CA LEU A 199 11.76 -15.93 -4.81
C LEU A 199 11.19 -14.99 -3.76
N GLY A 200 9.89 -15.00 -3.55
CA GLY A 200 9.33 -14.12 -2.52
C GLY A 200 7.81 -14.13 -2.44
N THR A 201 7.34 -13.24 -1.59
CA THR A 201 5.92 -13.00 -1.35
C THR A 201 5.64 -11.50 -1.58
N PRO A 202 4.68 -11.13 -2.44
CA PRO A 202 4.33 -9.73 -2.67
C PRO A 202 3.83 -9.10 -1.36
N GLN A 203 4.15 -7.82 -1.13
CA GLN A 203 3.71 -7.10 0.08
C GLN A 203 2.58 -6.10 -0.21
N THR A 204 2.48 -5.62 -1.45
CA THR A 204 1.44 -4.72 -1.95
C THR A 204 1.16 -5.03 -3.41
N THR A 205 0.06 -4.51 -3.96
CA THR A 205 -0.22 -4.58 -5.42
C THR A 205 0.90 -3.94 -6.26
N PHE A 206 1.63 -2.97 -5.68
CA PHE A 206 2.77 -2.30 -6.34
C PHE A 206 4.11 -3.00 -6.10
N THR A 207 4.08 -4.30 -5.88
CA THR A 207 5.27 -5.11 -5.63
C THR A 207 6.33 -4.97 -6.72
N ILE A 208 7.61 -5.07 -6.33
CA ILE A 208 8.72 -5.11 -7.31
C ILE A 208 8.60 -6.31 -8.26
N TYR A 209 7.95 -7.40 -7.84
CA TYR A 209 7.78 -8.59 -8.68
C TYR A 209 6.96 -8.30 -9.94
N ARG A 210 5.98 -7.40 -9.88
CA ARG A 210 5.24 -6.94 -11.06
C ARG A 210 6.13 -6.12 -12.00
N LYS A 211 6.97 -5.23 -11.45
CA LYS A 211 7.95 -4.46 -12.24
C LYS A 211 9.02 -5.32 -12.89
N LEU A 212 9.44 -6.40 -12.22
CA LEU A 212 10.37 -7.36 -12.79
C LEU A 212 9.72 -8.16 -13.93
N ALA A 213 8.43 -8.51 -13.82
CA ALA A 213 7.70 -9.17 -14.91
C ALA A 213 7.66 -8.31 -16.18
N GLU A 214 7.47 -6.98 -16.05
CA GLU A 214 7.59 -6.01 -17.15
C GLU A 214 9.00 -6.00 -17.78
N ARG A 215 10.05 -6.41 -17.03
CA ARG A 215 11.46 -6.49 -17.47
C ARG A 215 11.89 -7.88 -17.92
N SER A 216 10.97 -8.68 -18.44
CA SER A 216 11.21 -10.02 -18.99
C SER A 216 11.55 -11.11 -17.96
N TYR A 217 11.30 -10.91 -16.68
CA TYR A 217 11.27 -12.01 -15.73
C TYR A 217 9.96 -12.79 -15.88
N ARG A 218 10.04 -14.11 -15.91
CA ARG A 218 8.85 -14.98 -15.99
C ARG A 218 8.38 -15.36 -14.60
N PRO A 219 7.22 -14.84 -14.13
CA PRO A 219 6.67 -15.22 -12.85
C PRO A 219 5.80 -16.47 -12.94
N PHE A 220 5.83 -17.29 -11.88
CA PHE A 220 4.77 -18.23 -11.55
C PHE A 220 4.38 -18.06 -10.09
N ILE A 221 3.07 -18.22 -9.82
CA ILE A 221 2.46 -18.01 -8.52
C ILE A 221 1.86 -19.33 -8.00
N TRP A 222 2.22 -19.67 -6.77
CA TRP A 222 1.71 -20.85 -6.04
C TRP A 222 0.90 -20.37 -4.82
N PRO A 223 -0.42 -20.12 -4.93
CA PRO A 223 -1.28 -19.88 -3.77
C PRO A 223 -1.52 -21.19 -3.00
N SER A 224 -1.83 -21.11 -1.70
CA SER A 224 -2.07 -22.28 -0.85
C SER A 224 -3.43 -22.95 -1.10
N ARG A 225 -4.38 -22.27 -1.72
CA ARG A 225 -5.69 -22.76 -2.11
C ARG A 225 -5.96 -22.44 -3.56
N TYR A 226 -6.77 -23.25 -4.22
CA TYR A 226 -7.30 -22.92 -5.55
C TYR A 226 -8.15 -21.65 -5.45
N PRO A 227 -7.84 -20.58 -6.19
CA PRO A 227 -8.56 -19.31 -6.07
C PRO A 227 -10.00 -19.45 -6.60
N ARG A 228 -10.93 -18.75 -5.95
CA ARG A 228 -12.32 -18.61 -6.46
C ARG A 228 -12.40 -17.67 -7.65
N ASP A 229 -11.49 -16.68 -7.69
CA ASP A 229 -11.32 -15.73 -8.77
C ASP A 229 -9.84 -15.68 -9.13
N SER A 230 -9.51 -16.03 -10.37
CA SER A 230 -8.15 -16.02 -10.88
C SER A 230 -7.70 -14.65 -11.40
N THR A 231 -8.59 -13.67 -11.45
CA THR A 231 -8.32 -12.32 -11.97
C THR A 231 -7.12 -11.65 -11.27
N PRO A 232 -6.96 -11.71 -9.92
CA PRO A 232 -5.81 -11.10 -9.23
C PRO A 232 -4.44 -11.66 -9.65
N TYR A 233 -4.41 -12.87 -10.20
CA TYR A 233 -3.18 -13.55 -10.59
C TYR A 233 -2.77 -13.32 -12.05
N GLU A 234 -3.58 -12.63 -12.84
CA GLU A 234 -3.27 -12.19 -14.22
C GLU A 234 -2.77 -13.33 -15.14
N GLY A 235 -3.23 -14.57 -14.94
CA GLY A 235 -2.79 -15.74 -15.71
C GLY A 235 -1.40 -16.27 -15.34
N LEU A 236 -0.87 -15.90 -14.17
CA LEU A 236 0.46 -16.27 -13.70
C LEU A 236 0.45 -17.43 -12.69
N ILE A 237 -0.69 -18.06 -12.47
CA ILE A 237 -0.79 -19.28 -11.65
C ILE A 237 0.15 -20.35 -12.23
N ALA A 238 0.86 -21.07 -11.37
CA ALA A 238 1.78 -22.12 -11.78
C ALA A 238 1.08 -23.16 -12.67
N PRO A 239 1.72 -23.64 -13.74
CA PRO A 239 1.08 -24.46 -14.78
C PRO A 239 0.33 -25.68 -14.25
N GLN A 240 0.90 -26.40 -13.27
CA GLN A 240 0.26 -27.57 -12.70
C GLN A 240 -1.01 -27.26 -11.87
N LEU A 241 -1.05 -26.07 -11.27
CA LEU A 241 -2.25 -25.62 -10.54
C LEU A 241 -3.31 -25.09 -11.52
N GLN A 242 -2.87 -24.46 -12.61
CA GLN A 242 -3.78 -24.05 -13.68
C GLN A 242 -4.42 -25.28 -14.35
N GLU A 243 -3.65 -26.32 -14.60
CA GLU A 243 -4.16 -27.59 -15.12
C GLU A 243 -5.19 -28.23 -14.18
N ASP A 244 -4.95 -28.20 -12.87
CA ASP A 244 -5.92 -28.67 -11.88
C ASP A 244 -7.23 -27.87 -11.92
N ILE A 245 -7.12 -26.53 -12.01
CA ILE A 245 -8.29 -25.64 -12.13
C ILE A 245 -9.07 -25.96 -13.41
N ASP A 246 -8.38 -26.11 -14.53
CA ASP A 246 -8.99 -26.42 -15.83
C ASP A 246 -9.65 -27.81 -15.83
N ASN A 247 -9.15 -28.74 -15.03
CA ASN A 247 -9.69 -30.08 -14.81
C ASN A 247 -10.80 -30.12 -13.73
N GLY A 248 -11.17 -28.98 -13.15
CA GLY A 248 -12.31 -28.86 -12.23
C GLY A 248 -11.94 -29.01 -10.76
N ALA A 249 -10.73 -28.65 -10.36
CA ALA A 249 -10.38 -28.56 -8.93
C ALA A 249 -11.37 -27.64 -8.20
N GLU A 250 -11.82 -28.07 -7.02
CA GLU A 250 -12.81 -27.34 -6.25
C GLU A 250 -12.20 -26.02 -5.72
N PRO A 251 -12.85 -24.87 -5.96
CA PRO A 251 -12.39 -23.60 -5.46
C PRO A 251 -12.28 -23.59 -3.93
N TRP A 252 -11.21 -23.03 -3.43
CA TRP A 252 -10.90 -22.88 -2.01
C TRP A 252 -10.35 -24.13 -1.32
N GLU A 253 -10.19 -25.26 -2.04
CA GLU A 253 -9.43 -26.40 -1.53
C GLU A 253 -7.92 -26.12 -1.55
N THR A 254 -7.18 -26.85 -0.70
CA THR A 254 -5.73 -26.72 -0.60
C THR A 254 -5.04 -27.22 -1.87
N THR A 255 -3.99 -26.51 -2.28
CA THR A 255 -3.10 -26.90 -3.40
C THR A 255 -1.95 -27.81 -2.97
N ASP A 256 -1.74 -27.98 -1.68
CA ASP A 256 -0.64 -28.77 -1.09
C ASP A 256 -1.12 -29.53 0.16
N PRO A 257 -2.05 -30.49 0.00
CA PRO A 257 -2.72 -31.18 1.11
C PRO A 257 -1.76 -32.03 1.97
N ASP A 258 -0.64 -32.47 1.41
CA ASP A 258 0.37 -33.26 2.15
C ASP A 258 1.11 -32.40 3.19
N ARG A 259 1.06 -31.10 3.06
CA ARG A 259 1.76 -30.15 3.94
C ARG A 259 0.82 -29.25 4.73
N PHE A 260 -0.26 -28.82 4.11
CA PHE A 260 -1.30 -27.98 4.68
C PHE A 260 -2.65 -28.50 4.23
N ASP A 261 -3.34 -29.21 5.10
CA ASP A 261 -4.72 -29.58 4.84
C ASP A 261 -5.69 -28.40 5.00
N ASN A 262 -6.96 -28.62 4.75
CA ASN A 262 -7.96 -27.55 4.81
C ASN A 262 -8.18 -27.05 6.25
N GLU A 263 -8.00 -27.89 7.26
CA GLU A 263 -8.16 -27.54 8.68
C GLU A 263 -7.01 -26.64 9.15
N ASP A 264 -5.75 -27.02 8.85
CA ASP A 264 -4.56 -26.19 9.09
C ASP A 264 -4.70 -24.78 8.47
N LEU A 265 -5.15 -24.72 7.22
CA LEU A 265 -5.31 -23.44 6.53
C LEU A 265 -6.45 -22.60 7.13
N LEU A 266 -7.52 -23.24 7.62
CA LEU A 266 -8.62 -22.56 8.30
C LEU A 266 -8.19 -22.00 9.66
N GLU A 267 -7.43 -22.77 10.43
CA GLU A 267 -6.88 -22.31 11.71
C GLU A 267 -5.94 -21.09 11.51
N ARG A 268 -5.11 -21.12 10.47
CA ARG A 268 -4.22 -20.01 10.15
C ARG A 268 -4.99 -18.78 9.72
N GLU A 269 -6.03 -18.93 8.89
CA GLU A 269 -6.91 -17.82 8.50
C GLU A 269 -7.58 -17.20 9.74
N ALA A 270 -8.08 -18.02 10.66
CA ALA A 270 -8.70 -17.57 11.89
C ALA A 270 -7.69 -16.87 12.83
N SER A 271 -6.47 -17.40 12.95
CA SER A 271 -5.43 -16.89 13.85
C SER A 271 -4.83 -15.57 13.38
N MET A 272 -4.54 -15.43 12.08
CA MET A 272 -3.84 -14.25 11.55
C MET A 272 -4.77 -13.20 10.95
N GLY A 273 -6.06 -13.52 10.79
CA GLY A 273 -7.05 -12.70 10.11
C GLY A 273 -7.01 -12.83 8.59
N ARG A 274 -8.17 -12.61 7.97
CA ARG A 274 -8.37 -12.83 6.52
C ARG A 274 -7.42 -12.01 5.64
N SER A 275 -7.17 -10.74 5.97
CA SER A 275 -6.29 -9.86 5.20
C SER A 275 -4.86 -10.41 5.13
N ASN A 276 -4.30 -10.81 6.27
CA ASN A 276 -2.96 -11.40 6.33
C ASN A 276 -2.90 -12.79 5.68
N PHE A 277 -3.97 -13.59 5.79
CA PHE A 277 -4.05 -14.89 5.12
C PHE A 277 -4.05 -14.71 3.59
N MET A 278 -4.88 -13.80 3.07
CA MET A 278 -4.91 -13.49 1.63
C MET A 278 -3.54 -13.04 1.15
N LEU A 279 -2.84 -12.19 1.90
CA LEU A 279 -1.50 -11.71 1.55
C LEU A 279 -0.45 -12.83 1.57
N GLN A 280 -0.36 -13.61 2.64
CA GLN A 280 0.76 -14.52 2.89
C GLN A 280 0.54 -15.92 2.31
N PHE A 281 -0.71 -16.37 2.21
CA PHE A 281 -1.06 -17.72 1.76
C PHE A 281 -1.71 -17.71 0.37
N MET A 282 -2.56 -16.73 0.08
CA MET A 282 -3.15 -16.62 -1.25
C MET A 282 -2.35 -15.74 -2.20
N LEU A 283 -1.38 -14.96 -1.71
CA LEU A 283 -0.58 -14.02 -2.50
C LEU A 283 -1.42 -12.94 -3.19
N ASP A 284 -2.59 -12.68 -2.64
CA ASP A 284 -3.53 -11.65 -3.04
C ASP A 284 -3.41 -10.45 -2.09
N THR A 285 -2.99 -9.33 -2.63
CA THR A 285 -2.71 -8.10 -1.88
C THR A 285 -3.93 -7.21 -1.68
N SER A 286 -5.05 -7.50 -2.35
CA SER A 286 -6.21 -6.60 -2.47
C SER A 286 -6.80 -6.15 -1.13
N LEU A 287 -7.03 -7.08 -0.20
CA LEU A 287 -7.55 -6.75 1.14
C LEU A 287 -6.53 -5.99 1.99
N SER A 288 -5.28 -6.42 1.96
CA SER A 288 -4.18 -5.77 2.70
C SER A 288 -3.95 -4.33 2.21
N ASP A 289 -4.05 -4.10 0.91
CA ASP A 289 -3.91 -2.77 0.33
C ASP A 289 -5.09 -1.87 0.68
N ALA A 290 -6.31 -2.40 0.74
CA ALA A 290 -7.49 -1.65 1.17
C ALA A 290 -7.38 -1.13 2.63
N GLU A 291 -6.68 -1.86 3.50
CA GLU A 291 -6.39 -1.44 4.88
C GLU A 291 -5.23 -0.43 4.97
N LYS A 292 -4.22 -0.58 4.11
CA LYS A 292 -3.02 0.28 4.09
C LYS A 292 -3.26 1.64 3.45
N PHE A 293 -4.14 1.70 2.44
CA PHE A 293 -4.46 2.89 1.65
C PHE A 293 -5.90 3.30 1.91
N PRO A 294 -6.15 4.15 2.93
CA PRO A 294 -7.49 4.45 3.39
C PRO A 294 -8.29 5.37 2.46
N LEU A 295 -7.61 6.13 1.59
CA LEU A 295 -8.27 7.09 0.70
C LEU A 295 -8.63 6.43 -0.63
N LYS A 296 -9.93 6.21 -0.88
CA LYS A 296 -10.42 5.52 -2.08
C LYS A 296 -11.14 6.46 -3.01
N CYS A 297 -10.94 6.31 -4.32
CA CYS A 297 -11.72 7.01 -5.34
C CYS A 297 -13.22 6.62 -5.27
N ALA A 298 -13.51 5.40 -4.86
CA ALA A 298 -14.86 4.88 -4.70
C ALA A 298 -15.69 5.62 -3.63
N ASP A 299 -15.05 6.32 -2.70
CA ASP A 299 -15.74 7.07 -1.64
C ASP A 299 -16.10 8.51 -2.08
N LEU A 300 -15.65 8.92 -3.26
CA LEU A 300 -16.00 10.21 -3.87
C LEU A 300 -17.38 10.16 -4.51
N ILE A 301 -18.08 11.29 -4.47
CA ILE A 301 -19.27 11.53 -5.30
C ILE A 301 -18.84 12.29 -6.55
N VAL A 302 -18.97 11.68 -7.73
CA VAL A 302 -18.53 12.30 -8.97
C VAL A 302 -19.74 12.73 -9.82
N THR A 303 -19.86 14.02 -10.10
CA THR A 303 -20.95 14.57 -10.93
C THR A 303 -20.50 15.82 -11.65
N SER A 304 -21.36 16.37 -12.51
CA SER A 304 -21.16 17.71 -13.06
C SER A 304 -21.57 18.75 -12.00
N VAL A 305 -20.58 19.47 -11.47
CA VAL A 305 -20.79 20.49 -10.43
C VAL A 305 -21.11 21.84 -11.07
N ASN A 306 -22.17 22.49 -10.59
CA ASN A 306 -22.48 23.85 -11.02
C ASN A 306 -21.56 24.85 -10.33
N ASP A 307 -21.06 25.85 -11.06
CA ASP A 307 -20.04 26.80 -10.55
C ASP A 307 -20.57 27.71 -9.43
N THR A 308 -21.89 27.84 -9.24
CA THR A 308 -22.51 28.84 -8.32
C THR A 308 -23.56 28.27 -7.36
N THR A 309 -24.14 27.10 -7.65
CA THR A 309 -25.24 26.51 -6.89
C THR A 309 -25.04 25.01 -6.70
N ALA A 310 -25.63 24.48 -5.62
CA ALA A 310 -25.69 23.06 -5.33
C ALA A 310 -27.09 22.59 -4.97
N PRO A 311 -27.45 21.32 -5.14
CA PRO A 311 -28.71 20.76 -4.68
C PRO A 311 -28.76 20.70 -3.15
N ASP A 312 -29.97 20.76 -2.59
CA ASP A 312 -30.13 20.69 -1.13
C ASP A 312 -29.64 19.37 -0.53
N ASN A 313 -29.79 18.27 -1.26
CA ASN A 313 -29.37 16.94 -0.80
C ASN A 313 -28.85 16.07 -1.94
N ILE A 314 -27.92 15.15 -1.60
CA ILE A 314 -27.34 14.17 -2.49
C ILE A 314 -27.57 12.78 -1.92
N ILE A 315 -28.20 11.89 -2.69
CA ILE A 315 -28.31 10.47 -2.35
C ILE A 315 -27.23 9.70 -3.11
N TRP A 316 -26.39 9.02 -2.38
CA TRP A 316 -25.29 8.24 -2.92
C TRP A 316 -25.36 6.77 -2.48
N CYS A 317 -24.96 5.86 -3.34
CA CYS A 317 -24.71 4.46 -3.03
C CYS A 317 -23.65 3.87 -3.99
N SER A 318 -22.92 2.87 -3.50
CA SER A 318 -21.88 2.15 -4.24
C SER A 318 -22.44 1.03 -5.15
N ASP A 319 -23.61 1.25 -5.78
CA ASP A 319 -24.17 0.26 -6.71
C ASP A 319 -23.35 0.21 -8.01
N ARG A 320 -23.19 -0.98 -8.58
CA ARG A 320 -22.52 -1.21 -9.88
C ARG A 320 -23.12 -0.40 -11.02
N GLN A 321 -24.40 -0.05 -10.95
CA GLN A 321 -25.09 0.79 -11.94
C GLN A 321 -24.59 2.24 -11.96
N ASN A 322 -24.08 2.71 -10.82
CA ASN A 322 -23.58 4.07 -10.66
C ASN A 322 -22.08 4.22 -10.98
N VAL A 323 -21.40 3.13 -11.37
CA VAL A 323 -19.99 3.17 -11.77
C VAL A 323 -19.85 3.97 -13.05
N ILE A 324 -18.98 4.97 -13.02
CA ILE A 324 -18.66 5.81 -14.17
C ILE A 324 -17.57 5.13 -14.98
N LYS A 325 -17.92 4.65 -16.19
CA LYS A 325 -17.02 3.87 -17.04
C LYS A 325 -16.22 4.70 -18.04
N ASP A 326 -16.65 5.91 -18.30
CA ASP A 326 -16.08 6.83 -19.30
C ASP A 326 -15.01 7.77 -18.73
N LEU A 327 -14.77 7.72 -17.42
CA LEU A 327 -13.68 8.44 -16.79
C LEU A 327 -12.45 7.54 -16.58
N PRO A 328 -11.23 8.08 -16.78
CA PRO A 328 -10.02 7.33 -16.54
C PRO A 328 -9.83 7.10 -15.03
N ALA A 329 -9.76 5.84 -14.62
CA ALA A 329 -9.45 5.47 -13.24
C ALA A 329 -7.95 5.17 -13.08
N VAL A 330 -7.29 5.84 -12.15
CA VAL A 330 -5.87 5.63 -11.77
C VAL A 330 -5.72 5.09 -10.35
N GLY A 331 -6.85 4.75 -9.71
CA GLY A 331 -6.94 4.15 -8.39
C GLY A 331 -6.33 2.75 -8.30
N LEU A 332 -6.54 2.10 -7.16
CA LEU A 332 -6.22 0.68 -6.99
C LEU A 332 -7.13 -0.18 -7.89
N PRO A 333 -6.73 -1.41 -8.24
CA PRO A 333 -7.61 -2.32 -8.96
C PRO A 333 -8.97 -2.46 -8.25
N GLY A 334 -10.06 -2.21 -8.98
CA GLY A 334 -11.41 -2.24 -8.43
C GLY A 334 -11.88 -0.94 -7.76
N ASP A 335 -11.05 0.09 -7.69
CA ASP A 335 -11.38 1.40 -7.13
C ASP A 335 -11.92 2.31 -8.26
N TYR A 336 -13.23 2.38 -8.40
CA TYR A 336 -13.93 3.10 -9.47
C TYR A 336 -14.58 4.38 -8.94
N PHE A 337 -14.83 5.33 -9.85
CA PHE A 337 -15.65 6.50 -9.55
C PHE A 337 -17.14 6.18 -9.64
N TYR A 338 -17.93 6.76 -8.74
CA TYR A 338 -19.37 6.57 -8.68
C TYR A 338 -20.10 7.91 -8.84
N SER A 339 -21.17 7.88 -9.65
CA SER A 339 -22.13 9.00 -9.72
C SER A 339 -23.11 8.93 -8.55
N PRO A 340 -23.69 10.07 -8.13
CA PRO A 340 -24.80 10.06 -7.18
C PRO A 340 -26.00 9.29 -7.78
N MET A 341 -26.74 8.59 -6.92
CA MET A 341 -27.99 7.96 -7.31
C MET A 341 -29.05 9.01 -7.68
N GLN A 342 -29.14 10.08 -6.89
CA GLN A 342 -30.09 11.16 -7.12
C GLN A 342 -29.60 12.46 -6.49
N LEU A 343 -29.88 13.59 -7.19
CA LEU A 343 -29.76 14.94 -6.67
C LEU A 343 -31.16 15.45 -6.34
N GLN A 344 -31.39 15.91 -5.10
CA GLN A 344 -32.72 16.29 -4.61
C GLN A 344 -32.77 17.72 -4.09
N GLY A 345 -33.97 18.30 -4.12
CA GLY A 345 -34.27 19.61 -3.58
C GLY A 345 -33.99 20.75 -4.56
N GLU A 346 -34.07 21.98 -4.04
CA GLU A 346 -33.77 23.18 -4.80
C GLU A 346 -32.26 23.40 -4.95
N TRP A 347 -31.87 24.04 -6.04
CA TRP A 347 -30.49 24.46 -6.26
C TRP A 347 -30.29 25.86 -5.67
N THR A 348 -29.51 25.93 -4.62
CA THR A 348 -29.23 27.16 -3.88
C THR A 348 -27.74 27.51 -3.93
N LYS A 349 -27.38 28.77 -3.65
CA LYS A 349 -26.00 29.23 -3.63
C LYS A 349 -25.19 28.48 -2.58
N TYR A 350 -23.90 28.31 -2.86
CA TYR A 350 -22.95 27.80 -1.87
C TYR A 350 -22.90 28.70 -0.64
N ASP A 351 -22.69 28.12 0.52
CA ASP A 351 -22.58 28.85 1.78
C ASP A 351 -21.26 29.61 1.86
N GLU A 352 -20.17 28.96 1.44
CA GLU A 352 -18.84 29.55 1.33
C GLU A 352 -18.05 28.88 0.19
N THR A 353 -17.16 29.65 -0.43
CA THR A 353 -16.18 29.13 -1.41
C THR A 353 -14.80 29.65 -1.06
N ILE A 354 -13.82 28.73 -1.00
CA ILE A 354 -12.41 29.06 -0.76
C ILE A 354 -11.53 28.59 -1.91
N CYS A 355 -10.34 29.15 -1.98
CA CYS A 355 -9.23 28.59 -2.76
C CYS A 355 -8.12 28.18 -1.81
N SER A 356 -7.83 26.89 -1.74
CA SER A 356 -6.66 26.36 -1.03
C SER A 356 -5.44 26.41 -1.93
N VAL A 357 -4.29 26.81 -1.42
CA VAL A 357 -3.04 26.91 -2.18
C VAL A 357 -1.90 26.28 -1.38
N ASP A 358 -1.25 25.30 -1.99
CA ASP A 358 0.04 24.76 -1.53
C ASP A 358 1.15 25.30 -2.44
N PRO A 359 1.93 26.28 -1.98
CA PRO A 359 2.97 26.90 -2.80
C PRO A 359 4.24 26.08 -2.78
N SER A 360 4.78 25.75 -3.96
CA SER A 360 6.11 25.16 -4.10
C SER A 360 7.16 26.19 -4.51
N GLY A 361 8.43 25.89 -4.19
CA GLY A 361 9.55 26.67 -4.68
C GLY A 361 9.95 26.31 -6.11
N ARG A 362 11.21 26.60 -6.46
CA ARG A 362 11.82 26.12 -7.71
C ARG A 362 12.29 24.68 -7.51
N GLY A 363 11.71 23.74 -8.23
CA GLY A 363 12.07 22.33 -8.13
C GLY A 363 11.20 21.44 -8.99
N THR A 364 11.03 20.20 -8.59
CA THR A 364 10.16 19.19 -9.22
C THR A 364 8.73 19.23 -8.68
N ASP A 365 8.50 19.92 -7.55
CA ASP A 365 7.19 20.01 -6.90
C ASP A 365 6.34 21.08 -7.55
N GLU A 366 5.02 20.86 -7.56
CA GLU A 366 4.06 21.75 -8.19
C GLU A 366 3.46 22.73 -7.16
N THR A 367 3.24 24.00 -7.55
CA THR A 367 2.30 24.85 -6.81
C THR A 367 0.89 24.41 -7.16
N ALA A 368 0.12 23.95 -6.18
CA ALA A 368 -1.24 23.46 -6.37
C ALA A 368 -2.28 24.46 -5.84
N ALA A 369 -3.44 24.52 -6.52
CA ALA A 369 -4.58 25.33 -6.10
C ALA A 369 -5.89 24.54 -6.28
N ALA A 370 -6.70 24.45 -5.22
CA ALA A 370 -7.98 23.76 -5.19
C ALA A 370 -9.13 24.74 -4.87
N TYR A 371 -10.16 24.77 -5.72
CA TYR A 371 -11.35 25.60 -5.50
C TYR A 371 -12.47 24.74 -4.93
N ILE A 372 -12.82 25.00 -3.68
CA ILE A 372 -13.74 24.17 -2.91
C ILE A 372 -14.87 25.03 -2.37
N SER A 373 -16.10 24.58 -2.58
CA SER A 373 -17.31 25.20 -1.98
C SER A 373 -17.94 24.26 -0.96
N GLN A 374 -18.65 24.85 0.01
CA GLN A 374 -19.40 24.10 1.02
C GLN A 374 -20.89 24.38 0.88
N LYS A 375 -21.71 23.32 0.97
CA LYS A 375 -23.17 23.41 1.06
C LYS A 375 -23.74 22.21 1.81
N ASN A 376 -24.56 22.49 2.85
CA ASN A 376 -25.30 21.47 3.63
C ASN A 376 -24.38 20.31 4.12
N GLY A 377 -23.11 20.61 4.48
CA GLY A 377 -22.14 19.62 4.93
C GLY A 377 -21.46 18.82 3.83
N PHE A 378 -21.78 19.04 2.54
CA PHE A 378 -21.02 18.54 1.40
C PHE A 378 -19.97 19.56 0.98
N LEU A 379 -18.83 19.05 0.53
CA LEU A 379 -17.73 19.83 -0.04
C LEU A 379 -17.65 19.55 -1.53
N TYR A 380 -17.59 20.60 -2.34
CA TYR A 380 -17.60 20.53 -3.81
C TYR A 380 -16.26 20.98 -4.37
N LEU A 381 -15.49 20.09 -4.93
CA LEU A 381 -14.26 20.40 -5.64
C LEU A 381 -14.60 20.78 -7.09
N HIS A 382 -14.52 22.06 -7.41
CA HIS A 382 -14.83 22.60 -8.74
C HIS A 382 -13.70 22.44 -9.74
N GLU A 383 -12.48 22.73 -9.29
CA GLU A 383 -11.28 22.74 -10.12
C GLU A 383 -10.04 22.50 -9.27
N MET A 384 -9.09 21.76 -9.82
CA MET A 384 -7.73 21.65 -9.32
C MET A 384 -6.80 22.23 -10.39
N ARG A 385 -5.81 23.03 -9.99
CA ARG A 385 -4.75 23.54 -10.86
C ARG A 385 -3.39 23.22 -10.27
N ALA A 386 -2.40 23.03 -11.13
CA ALA A 386 -1.04 22.77 -10.73
C ALA A 386 -0.07 23.47 -11.67
N TYR A 387 1.00 24.05 -11.12
CA TYR A 387 1.95 24.88 -11.84
C TYR A 387 3.38 24.47 -11.47
N ARG A 388 4.26 24.35 -12.48
CA ARG A 388 5.67 24.00 -12.31
C ARG A 388 6.62 25.20 -12.23
N ASP A 389 6.13 26.40 -12.50
CA ASP A 389 6.88 27.64 -12.42
C ASP A 389 6.82 28.31 -11.02
N GLY A 390 6.43 27.52 -10.02
CA GLY A 390 6.35 27.95 -8.63
C GLY A 390 5.29 29.03 -8.42
N TYR A 391 5.65 30.09 -7.71
CA TYR A 391 4.78 31.24 -7.42
C TYR A 391 5.11 32.46 -8.31
N SER A 392 5.25 32.24 -9.61
CA SER A 392 5.44 33.34 -10.57
C SER A 392 4.21 34.25 -10.59
N ASP A 393 4.41 35.53 -11.03
CA ASP A 393 3.29 36.48 -11.16
C ASP A 393 2.15 35.92 -12.02
N ASN A 394 2.46 35.15 -13.07
CA ASN A 394 1.48 34.51 -13.93
C ASN A 394 0.67 33.46 -13.17
N THR A 395 1.35 32.61 -12.38
CA THR A 395 0.72 31.61 -11.54
C THR A 395 -0.25 32.25 -10.54
N LEU A 396 0.22 33.27 -9.81
CA LEU A 396 -0.61 33.96 -8.81
C LEU A 396 -1.82 34.64 -9.44
N LEU A 397 -1.65 35.31 -10.58
CA LEU A 397 -2.75 35.95 -11.31
C LEU A 397 -3.75 34.92 -11.87
N ASP A 398 -3.29 33.75 -12.31
CA ASP A 398 -4.16 32.71 -12.80
C ASP A 398 -4.98 32.06 -11.65
N ILE A 399 -4.38 31.86 -10.49
CA ILE A 399 -5.07 31.44 -9.27
C ILE A 399 -6.17 32.46 -8.90
N LEU A 400 -5.87 33.76 -8.91
CA LEU A 400 -6.84 34.81 -8.62
C LEU A 400 -7.97 34.89 -9.66
N ARG A 401 -7.72 34.57 -10.94
CA ARG A 401 -8.78 34.43 -11.96
C ARG A 401 -9.73 33.28 -11.60
N GLY A 402 -9.21 32.16 -11.11
CA GLY A 402 -10.02 31.05 -10.61
C GLY A 402 -10.85 31.46 -9.41
N CYS A 403 -10.29 32.20 -8.44
CA CYS A 403 -11.03 32.74 -7.31
C CYS A 403 -12.22 33.60 -7.78
N LYS A 404 -12.01 34.47 -8.76
CA LYS A 404 -13.08 35.28 -9.35
C LYS A 404 -14.14 34.43 -10.06
N LYS A 405 -13.72 33.38 -10.77
CA LYS A 405 -14.62 32.48 -11.51
C LYS A 405 -15.60 31.78 -10.57
N TYR A 406 -15.10 31.25 -9.46
CA TYR A 406 -15.90 30.47 -8.51
C TYR A 406 -16.44 31.30 -7.33
N GLY A 407 -16.14 32.60 -7.29
CA GLY A 407 -16.58 33.47 -6.21
C GLY A 407 -15.93 33.17 -4.87
N ALA A 408 -14.67 32.73 -4.88
CA ALA A 408 -13.95 32.45 -3.64
C ALA A 408 -13.75 33.74 -2.82
N SER A 409 -14.23 33.73 -1.59
CA SER A 409 -14.12 34.83 -0.62
C SER A 409 -12.81 34.76 0.18
N LYS A 410 -12.17 33.60 0.22
CA LYS A 410 -10.97 33.35 1.02
C LYS A 410 -9.93 32.55 0.24
N LEU A 411 -8.66 32.89 0.50
CA LEU A 411 -7.49 32.17 0.02
C LEU A 411 -6.78 31.55 1.23
N VAL A 412 -6.74 30.24 1.31
CA VAL A 412 -6.05 29.49 2.37
C VAL A 412 -4.68 29.08 1.86
N VAL A 413 -3.62 29.64 2.44
CA VAL A 413 -2.23 29.48 1.95
C VAL A 413 -1.38 28.76 2.98
N GLU A 414 -0.69 27.69 2.59
CA GLU A 414 0.33 27.07 3.45
C GLU A 414 1.59 27.95 3.54
N THR A 415 2.05 28.24 4.76
CA THR A 415 3.17 29.14 5.01
C THR A 415 4.45 28.43 5.47
N ASN A 416 4.48 27.11 5.46
CA ASN A 416 5.68 26.34 5.81
C ASN A 416 6.86 26.60 4.86
N PHE A 417 6.56 27.04 3.65
CA PHE A 417 7.56 27.48 2.68
C PHE A 417 7.60 29.00 2.58
N GLY A 418 8.79 29.60 2.78
CA GLY A 418 9.04 31.01 2.50
C GLY A 418 8.48 32.02 3.51
N ASP A 419 8.15 31.62 4.75
CA ASP A 419 7.75 32.49 5.87
C ASP A 419 6.71 33.59 5.50
N GLY A 420 5.67 33.23 4.72
CA GLY A 420 4.60 34.16 4.34
C GLY A 420 4.88 35.04 3.10
N ILE A 421 6.01 34.87 2.41
CA ILE A 421 6.34 35.64 1.19
C ILE A 421 5.23 35.48 0.13
N VAL A 422 4.71 34.27 -0.05
CA VAL A 422 3.66 33.99 -1.05
C VAL A 422 2.37 34.73 -0.72
N SER A 423 2.00 34.79 0.57
CA SER A 423 0.83 35.56 1.03
C SER A 423 1.00 37.07 0.75
N GLU A 424 2.18 37.62 0.95
CA GLU A 424 2.46 39.03 0.64
C GLU A 424 2.38 39.32 -0.87
N LEU A 425 2.85 38.39 -1.70
CA LEU A 425 2.72 38.50 -3.15
C LEU A 425 1.23 38.44 -3.57
N PHE A 426 0.42 37.55 -2.98
CA PHE A 426 -1.02 37.52 -3.21
C PHE A 426 -1.69 38.83 -2.80
N LYS A 427 -1.38 39.40 -1.63
CA LYS A 427 -1.93 40.70 -1.18
C LYS A 427 -1.68 41.79 -2.22
N LYS A 428 -0.49 41.87 -2.78
CA LYS A 428 -0.14 42.83 -3.84
C LYS A 428 -1.01 42.64 -5.08
N HIS A 429 -1.17 41.39 -5.56
CA HIS A 429 -1.97 41.11 -6.76
C HIS A 429 -3.48 41.29 -6.53
N ILE A 430 -3.99 40.95 -5.34
CA ILE A 430 -5.40 41.20 -4.93
C ILE A 430 -5.70 42.70 -5.00
N GLN A 431 -4.82 43.55 -4.49
CA GLN A 431 -4.96 45.00 -4.58
C GLN A 431 -4.96 45.49 -6.03
N GLN A 432 -4.05 44.99 -6.87
CA GLN A 432 -3.97 45.34 -8.29
C GLN A 432 -5.22 44.92 -9.08
N THR A 433 -5.76 43.74 -8.78
CA THR A 433 -6.94 43.19 -9.46
C THR A 433 -8.25 43.67 -8.86
N LYS A 434 -8.22 44.45 -7.76
CA LYS A 434 -9.39 44.97 -7.01
C LYS A 434 -10.39 43.88 -6.62
N GLN A 435 -9.87 42.72 -6.23
CA GLN A 435 -10.69 41.64 -5.72
C GLN A 435 -10.85 41.75 -4.19
N PHE A 436 -11.96 41.24 -3.66
CA PHE A 436 -12.20 41.17 -2.22
C PHE A 436 -12.02 39.71 -1.78
N ILE A 437 -10.79 39.33 -1.47
CA ILE A 437 -10.42 38.00 -1.03
C ILE A 437 -9.61 38.15 0.25
N ASP A 438 -10.02 37.44 1.29
CA ASP A 438 -9.29 37.35 2.54
C ASP A 438 -8.19 36.29 2.44
N ILE A 439 -7.07 36.45 3.14
CA ILE A 439 -5.98 35.50 3.15
C ILE A 439 -5.85 34.89 4.54
N GLU A 440 -6.03 33.60 4.63
CA GLU A 440 -5.79 32.81 5.83
C GLU A 440 -4.52 32.00 5.69
N GLU A 441 -3.57 32.22 6.57
CA GLU A 441 -2.29 31.51 6.61
C GLU A 441 -2.40 30.30 7.51
N VAL A 442 -2.02 29.13 6.97
CA VAL A 442 -2.03 27.85 7.71
C VAL A 442 -0.61 27.34 7.87
N ARG A 443 -0.25 26.94 9.10
CA ARG A 443 1.02 26.28 9.41
C ARG A 443 0.78 24.84 9.80
N ALA A 444 1.51 23.93 9.17
CA ALA A 444 1.46 22.52 9.51
C ALA A 444 2.57 22.15 10.51
N ASN A 445 2.16 21.60 11.66
CA ASN A 445 3.06 21.13 12.71
C ASN A 445 3.04 19.61 12.88
N VAL A 446 2.23 18.91 12.08
CA VAL A 446 2.04 17.46 12.11
C VAL A 446 2.67 16.85 10.86
N ARG A 447 3.06 15.59 10.93
CA ARG A 447 3.60 14.86 9.78
C ARG A 447 2.61 14.91 8.60
N LYS A 448 3.11 15.17 7.41
CA LYS A 448 2.33 15.46 6.20
C LYS A 448 1.34 14.34 5.87
N GLU A 449 1.80 13.10 5.87
CA GLU A 449 0.97 11.94 5.54
C GLU A 449 -0.18 11.73 6.52
N ASP A 450 0.07 11.91 7.82
CA ASP A 450 -0.99 11.81 8.85
C ASP A 450 -2.00 12.94 8.68
N ARG A 451 -1.54 14.18 8.45
CA ARG A 451 -2.38 15.36 8.22
C ARG A 451 -3.34 15.17 7.03
N ILE A 452 -2.81 14.68 5.91
CA ILE A 452 -3.59 14.42 4.70
C ILE A 452 -4.68 13.37 4.98
N ILE A 453 -4.30 12.25 5.59
CA ILE A 453 -5.24 11.16 5.88
C ILE A 453 -6.29 11.62 6.90
N ASP A 454 -5.87 12.25 7.99
CA ASP A 454 -6.78 12.70 9.06
C ASP A 454 -7.79 13.75 8.57
N ALA A 455 -7.42 14.55 7.55
CA ALA A 455 -8.33 15.52 6.93
C ALA A 455 -9.32 14.87 5.95
N LEU A 456 -8.85 13.95 5.10
CA LEU A 456 -9.65 13.41 3.98
C LEU A 456 -10.44 12.16 4.35
N GLU A 457 -9.86 11.23 5.12
CA GLU A 457 -10.49 9.93 5.44
C GLU A 457 -11.90 10.07 6.06
N PRO A 458 -12.16 10.95 7.06
CA PRO A 458 -13.50 11.10 7.62
C PRO A 458 -14.54 11.62 6.62
N VAL A 459 -14.13 12.53 5.73
CA VAL A 459 -15.02 13.14 4.73
C VAL A 459 -15.33 12.15 3.61
N LEU A 460 -14.35 11.36 3.19
CA LEU A 460 -14.51 10.30 2.20
C LEU A 460 -15.38 9.16 2.74
N ASN A 461 -15.12 8.65 3.95
CA ASN A 461 -15.93 7.60 4.58
C ASN A 461 -17.40 7.99 4.79
N GLN A 462 -17.68 9.30 4.90
CA GLN A 462 -19.04 9.85 4.98
C GLN A 462 -19.62 10.20 3.61
N HIS A 463 -18.89 9.98 2.52
CA HIS A 463 -19.27 10.33 1.14
C HIS A 463 -19.72 11.80 1.03
N ARG A 464 -18.92 12.73 1.56
CA ARG A 464 -19.22 14.18 1.56
C ARG A 464 -18.36 15.00 0.62
N LEU A 465 -17.40 14.41 -0.06
CA LEU A 465 -16.57 15.09 -1.06
C LEU A 465 -17.15 14.84 -2.46
N VAL A 466 -17.71 15.89 -3.04
CA VAL A 466 -18.25 15.93 -4.40
C VAL A 466 -17.19 16.48 -5.34
N VAL A 467 -16.88 15.74 -6.39
CA VAL A 467 -15.83 16.12 -7.35
C VAL A 467 -16.45 16.34 -8.72
N ASP A 468 -16.12 17.46 -9.35
CA ASP A 468 -16.52 17.72 -10.73
C ASP A 468 -15.81 16.76 -11.69
N ARG A 469 -16.54 16.19 -12.64
CA ARG A 469 -15.98 15.31 -13.70
C ARG A 469 -14.79 15.95 -14.42
N ARG A 470 -14.86 17.28 -14.66
CA ARG A 470 -13.80 18.07 -15.31
C ARG A 470 -12.48 18.00 -14.54
N VAL A 471 -12.51 17.85 -13.21
CA VAL A 471 -11.29 17.71 -12.39
C VAL A 471 -10.58 16.40 -12.70
N ILE A 472 -11.33 15.30 -12.80
CA ILE A 472 -10.77 13.97 -13.10
C ILE A 472 -10.17 13.94 -14.51
N GLU A 473 -10.91 14.49 -15.50
CA GLU A 473 -10.45 14.60 -16.88
C GLU A 473 -9.21 15.48 -17.00
N TRP A 474 -9.18 16.62 -16.31
CA TRP A 474 -8.04 17.52 -16.29
C TRP A 474 -6.84 16.86 -15.61
N ASP A 475 -7.01 16.25 -14.45
CA ASP A 475 -5.94 15.59 -13.70
C ASP A 475 -5.26 14.51 -14.54
N TYR A 476 -6.06 13.66 -15.19
CA TYR A 476 -5.54 12.62 -16.09
C TYR A 476 -4.79 13.19 -17.30
N ASN A 477 -5.24 14.33 -17.82
CA ASN A 477 -4.67 14.94 -19.04
C ASN A 477 -3.54 15.94 -18.74
N SER A 478 -3.42 16.42 -17.51
CA SER A 478 -2.53 17.53 -17.14
C SER A 478 -1.04 17.26 -17.40
N ASN A 479 -0.63 15.99 -17.42
CA ASN A 479 0.77 15.57 -17.59
C ASN A 479 0.98 14.70 -18.84
N LYS A 480 0.17 14.85 -19.88
CA LYS A 480 0.29 14.05 -21.13
C LYS A 480 1.67 14.15 -21.78
N ASP A 481 2.31 15.30 -21.67
CA ASP A 481 3.61 15.59 -22.29
C ASP A 481 4.80 15.11 -21.44
N SER A 482 4.54 14.62 -20.23
CA SER A 482 5.56 14.04 -19.37
C SER A 482 5.88 12.60 -19.77
N ALA A 483 7.09 12.12 -19.42
CA ALA A 483 7.48 10.73 -19.65
C ALA A 483 6.45 9.78 -19.00
N PRO A 484 6.09 8.67 -19.67
CA PRO A 484 5.04 7.74 -19.19
C PRO A 484 5.26 7.28 -17.74
N GLU A 485 6.52 7.10 -17.32
CA GLU A 485 6.91 6.64 -15.99
C GLU A 485 6.64 7.68 -14.90
N SER A 486 6.73 8.97 -15.22
CA SER A 486 6.53 10.07 -14.27
C SER A 486 5.13 10.69 -14.33
N ARG A 487 4.35 10.37 -15.37
CA ARG A 487 3.06 10.99 -15.61
C ARG A 487 2.06 10.77 -14.48
N LEU A 488 1.99 9.55 -13.94
CA LEU A 488 1.05 9.18 -12.89
C LEU A 488 1.36 9.86 -11.56
N LEU A 489 2.64 10.09 -11.26
CA LEU A 489 3.12 10.59 -9.97
C LEU A 489 2.55 11.96 -9.59
N TYR A 490 2.20 12.77 -10.58
CA TYR A 490 1.64 14.11 -10.40
C TYR A 490 0.10 14.15 -10.39
N MET A 491 -0.58 13.01 -10.61
CA MET A 491 -2.03 12.98 -10.63
C MET A 491 -2.62 12.92 -9.22
N LEU A 492 -3.59 13.79 -8.93
CA LEU A 492 -4.30 13.86 -7.65
C LEU A 492 -4.86 12.51 -7.20
N PHE A 493 -5.59 11.83 -8.11
CA PHE A 493 -6.26 10.57 -7.77
C PHE A 493 -5.28 9.38 -7.67
N TYR A 494 -4.13 9.47 -8.33
CA TYR A 494 -3.02 8.55 -8.10
C TYR A 494 -2.39 8.77 -6.72
N GLN A 495 -2.08 10.00 -6.35
CA GLN A 495 -1.56 10.37 -5.04
C GLN A 495 -2.51 9.93 -3.93
N MET A 496 -3.81 10.19 -4.09
CA MET A 496 -4.86 9.84 -3.13
C MET A 496 -4.92 8.34 -2.86
N SER A 497 -5.04 7.52 -3.90
CA SER A 497 -5.21 6.09 -3.76
C SER A 497 -3.97 5.34 -3.24
N ARG A 498 -2.83 6.01 -3.12
CA ARG A 498 -1.54 5.43 -2.66
C ARG A 498 -1.01 6.09 -1.40
N MET A 499 -1.76 7.03 -0.84
CA MET A 499 -1.42 7.67 0.43
C MET A 499 -1.59 6.68 1.58
N CYS A 500 -0.55 6.56 2.42
CA CYS A 500 -0.57 5.74 3.64
C CYS A 500 0.17 6.46 4.77
N ARG A 501 -0.03 6.02 6.03
CA ARG A 501 0.57 6.64 7.23
C ARG A 501 2.07 6.40 7.38
N MET A 502 2.80 6.21 6.30
CA MET A 502 4.25 6.01 6.30
C MET A 502 4.95 7.16 5.57
N LYS A 503 6.05 7.64 6.12
CA LYS A 503 6.84 8.72 5.53
C LYS A 503 7.28 8.37 4.10
N GLY A 504 7.02 9.27 3.15
CA GLY A 504 7.33 9.08 1.73
C GLY A 504 6.38 8.09 1.06
N ALA A 505 5.11 8.09 1.46
CA ALA A 505 4.05 7.25 0.88
C ALA A 505 4.00 7.37 -0.64
N VAL A 506 4.01 8.61 -1.13
CA VAL A 506 4.07 8.97 -2.54
C VAL A 506 5.25 9.92 -2.79
N LYS A 507 5.70 10.00 -4.03
CA LYS A 507 6.85 10.82 -4.42
C LYS A 507 6.52 12.30 -4.52
N HIS A 508 5.36 12.62 -5.07
CA HIS A 508 4.77 13.95 -5.14
C HIS A 508 3.39 13.87 -4.51
N ASP A 509 3.05 14.80 -3.66
CA ASP A 509 1.78 14.86 -2.92
C ASP A 509 1.13 16.25 -2.94
N ASP A 510 1.70 17.19 -3.71
CA ASP A 510 1.33 18.60 -3.72
C ASP A 510 -0.15 18.84 -3.98
N ARG A 511 -0.74 18.14 -4.97
CA ARG A 511 -2.17 18.26 -5.29
C ARG A 511 -3.06 17.72 -4.18
N LEU A 512 -2.66 16.58 -3.61
CA LEU A 512 -3.40 15.93 -2.53
C LEU A 512 -3.30 16.72 -1.24
N ASP A 513 -2.15 17.27 -0.93
CA ASP A 513 -1.95 18.12 0.25
C ASP A 513 -2.75 19.43 0.16
N CYS A 514 -2.74 20.06 -1.01
CA CYS A 514 -3.57 21.23 -1.30
C CYS A 514 -5.07 20.95 -1.09
N LEU A 515 -5.55 19.79 -1.58
CA LEU A 515 -6.95 19.36 -1.35
C LEU A 515 -7.23 19.12 0.13
N ALA A 516 -6.34 18.39 0.82
CA ALA A 516 -6.47 18.07 2.23
C ALA A 516 -6.52 19.33 3.12
N GLN A 517 -5.69 20.32 2.82
CA GLN A 517 -5.69 21.61 3.49
C GLN A 517 -7.04 22.33 3.34
N GLY A 518 -7.61 22.37 2.14
CA GLY A 518 -8.91 23.00 1.89
C GLY A 518 -10.08 22.25 2.55
N VAL A 519 -10.02 20.91 2.56
CA VAL A 519 -11.02 20.08 3.29
C VAL A 519 -10.89 20.30 4.80
N LYS A 520 -9.66 20.33 5.32
CA LYS A 520 -9.39 20.57 6.75
C LYS A 520 -9.95 21.92 7.21
N TYR A 521 -9.80 22.98 6.43
CA TYR A 521 -10.38 24.29 6.73
C TYR A 521 -11.88 24.19 7.06
N TYR A 522 -12.64 23.48 6.23
CA TYR A 522 -14.07 23.31 6.47
C TYR A 522 -14.41 22.38 7.63
N THR A 523 -13.67 21.30 7.81
CA THR A 523 -13.90 20.35 8.92
C THR A 523 -13.60 20.98 10.27
N ASP A 524 -12.56 21.81 10.37
CA ASP A 524 -12.23 22.56 11.58
C ASP A 524 -13.31 23.61 11.88
N ALA A 525 -13.80 24.33 10.87
CA ALA A 525 -14.90 25.31 11.00
C ALA A 525 -16.23 24.66 11.44
N ILE A 526 -16.57 23.50 10.87
CA ILE A 526 -17.76 22.73 11.28
C ILE A 526 -17.59 22.21 12.72
N GLY A 527 -16.41 21.75 13.11
CA GLY A 527 -16.09 21.31 14.46
C GLY A 527 -16.27 22.43 15.50
N ILE A 528 -15.81 23.63 15.20
CA ILE A 528 -15.96 24.83 16.06
C ILE A 528 -17.45 25.17 16.18
N SER A 529 -18.18 25.26 15.08
CA SER A 529 -19.62 25.58 15.08
C SER A 529 -20.45 24.53 15.84
N ALA A 530 -20.13 23.23 15.70
CA ALA A 530 -20.78 22.18 16.47
C ALA A 530 -20.48 22.30 17.97
N GLN A 531 -19.24 22.61 18.35
CA GLN A 531 -18.87 22.83 19.74
C GLN A 531 -19.53 24.07 20.33
N GLU A 532 -19.63 25.15 19.56
CA GLU A 532 -20.36 26.35 19.96
C GLU A 532 -21.87 26.08 20.16
N ALA A 533 -22.48 25.30 19.25
CA ALA A 533 -23.86 24.87 19.39
C ALA A 533 -24.10 24.00 20.63
N ILE A 534 -23.19 23.07 20.92
CA ILE A 534 -23.23 22.26 22.14
C ILE A 534 -23.07 23.14 23.39
N ASN A 535 -22.15 24.09 23.37
CA ASN A 535 -21.93 25.00 24.48
C ASN A 535 -23.14 25.93 24.66
N ALA A 536 -23.73 26.44 23.56
CA ALA A 536 -24.95 27.26 23.61
C ALA A 536 -26.15 26.47 24.15
N LYS A 537 -26.26 25.17 23.79
CA LYS A 537 -27.30 24.28 24.36
C LYS A 537 -27.08 24.08 25.85
N LYS A 538 -25.86 23.77 26.28
CA LYS A 538 -25.51 23.64 27.70
C LYS A 538 -25.78 24.93 28.47
N ASN A 539 -25.42 26.08 27.90
CA ASN A 539 -25.68 27.37 28.57
C ASN A 539 -27.16 27.62 28.74
N ARG A 540 -28.01 27.34 27.74
CA ARG A 540 -29.49 27.43 27.87
C ARG A 540 -30.00 26.45 28.94
N GLU A 541 -29.52 25.21 28.96
CA GLU A 541 -29.89 24.25 30.01
C GLU A 541 -29.50 24.75 31.41
N TRP A 542 -28.33 25.41 31.54
CA TRP A 542 -27.91 26.05 32.80
C TRP A 542 -28.77 27.27 33.14
N GLU A 543 -29.14 28.11 32.17
CA GLU A 543 -30.04 29.24 32.36
C GLU A 543 -31.43 28.77 32.83
N ASP A 544 -31.98 27.74 32.17
CA ASP A 544 -33.26 27.13 32.56
C ASP A 544 -33.18 26.53 33.99
N ILE A 545 -32.08 25.89 34.38
CA ILE A 545 -31.86 25.36 35.73
C ILE A 545 -31.76 26.50 36.76
N LEU A 546 -31.11 27.59 36.39
CA LEU A 546 -30.93 28.74 37.29
C LEU A 546 -32.28 29.48 37.50
N GLU A 547 -33.06 29.64 36.45
CA GLU A 547 -34.40 30.24 36.51
C GLU A 547 -35.34 29.39 37.39
N ASP A 548 -35.30 28.06 37.21
CA ASP A 548 -36.03 27.09 38.02
C ASP A 548 -35.63 27.13 39.53
N PHE A 549 -34.33 27.33 39.76
CA PHE A 549 -33.81 27.48 41.13
C PHE A 549 -34.22 28.78 41.77
N LEU A 550 -34.29 29.89 41.03
CA LEU A 550 -34.72 31.20 41.52
C LEU A 550 -36.20 31.21 41.85
N ASP A 551 -37.02 30.52 41.04
CA ASP A 551 -38.47 30.45 41.23
C ASP A 551 -38.87 29.54 42.42
N ASN A 552 -38.12 28.42 42.63
CA ASN A 552 -38.40 27.54 43.76
C ASN A 552 -37.11 26.90 44.32
N PRO A 553 -36.36 27.60 45.20
CA PRO A 553 -35.03 27.16 45.64
C PRO A 553 -35.00 25.83 46.42
N GLN A 554 -36.06 25.51 47.18
CA GLN A 554 -36.13 24.31 47.98
C GLN A 554 -36.41 23.05 47.18
N ALA A 555 -37.32 23.10 46.23
CA ALA A 555 -37.65 21.97 45.34
C ALA A 555 -36.48 21.66 44.40
N SER A 556 -35.89 22.70 43.78
CA SER A 556 -34.78 22.56 42.85
C SER A 556 -33.51 22.05 43.49
N ALA A 557 -33.21 22.38 44.74
CA ALA A 557 -32.07 21.84 45.49
C ALA A 557 -32.19 20.32 45.69
N ASN A 558 -33.38 19.81 46.00
CA ASN A 558 -33.61 18.38 46.17
C ASN A 558 -33.43 17.59 44.83
N HIS A 559 -33.88 18.16 43.70
CA HIS A 559 -33.72 17.52 42.40
C HIS A 559 -32.29 17.55 41.87
N LEU A 560 -31.47 18.54 42.20
CA LEU A 560 -30.04 18.58 41.88
C LEU A 560 -29.25 17.51 42.56
N VAL A 561 -29.59 17.15 43.83
CA VAL A 561 -28.93 16.11 44.60
C VAL A 561 -29.18 14.69 44.04
N PHE A 562 -30.33 14.45 43.35
CA PHE A 562 -30.69 13.16 42.79
C PHE A 562 -30.33 12.98 41.32
N GLY A 563 -29.67 13.96 40.66
CA GLY A 563 -29.13 13.81 39.30
C GLY A 563 -30.19 13.65 38.19
N MET A 564 -31.41 14.16 38.40
CA MET A 564 -32.51 14.08 37.41
C MET A 564 -32.31 15.04 36.23
N SER A 565 -32.66 14.59 35.01
CA SER A 565 -32.69 15.45 33.83
C SER A 565 -33.80 16.51 33.92
N LEU A 566 -33.72 17.64 33.17
CA LEU A 566 -34.73 18.69 33.11
C LEU A 566 -36.13 18.17 32.79
N ASP A 567 -36.24 17.23 31.85
CA ASP A 567 -37.55 16.64 31.49
C ASP A 567 -38.11 15.77 32.62
N GLN A 568 -37.28 15.05 33.33
CA GLN A 568 -37.69 14.27 34.51
C GLN A 568 -38.13 15.20 35.67
N ARG A 569 -37.52 16.38 35.80
CA ARG A 569 -37.88 17.41 36.77
C ARG A 569 -39.23 18.03 36.45
N ARG A 570 -39.50 18.38 35.19
CA ARG A 570 -40.80 18.89 34.74
C ARG A 570 -41.94 17.88 34.97
N GLN A 571 -41.70 16.60 34.62
CA GLN A 571 -42.67 15.52 34.86
C GLN A 571 -42.92 15.27 36.36
N ALA A 572 -41.89 15.36 37.20
CA ALA A 572 -42.05 15.24 38.66
C ALA A 572 -42.85 16.38 39.24
N ARG A 573 -42.66 17.65 38.78
CA ARG A 573 -43.49 18.80 39.18
C ARG A 573 -44.93 18.66 38.76
N GLU A 574 -45.20 18.30 37.51
CA GLU A 574 -46.56 18.08 37.04
C GLU A 574 -47.30 17.01 37.85
N GLN A 575 -46.58 16.02 38.37
CA GLN A 575 -47.12 15.00 39.26
C GLN A 575 -47.33 15.50 40.68
N GLU A 576 -46.47 16.37 41.22
CA GLU A 576 -46.63 17.01 42.52
C GLU A 576 -47.81 18.02 42.54
N ASP A 577 -47.93 18.89 41.52
CA ASP A 577 -49.01 19.83 41.35
C ASP A 577 -50.37 19.12 41.17
N ASN A 578 -50.43 18.02 40.44
CA ASN A 578 -51.64 17.22 40.30
C ASN A 578 -52.01 16.47 41.59
N ASN A 579 -51.05 16.11 42.45
CA ASN A 579 -51.34 15.49 43.73
C ASN A 579 -51.78 16.52 44.80
N GLU A 580 -51.30 17.78 44.75
CA GLU A 580 -51.79 18.83 45.63
C GLU A 580 -53.24 19.26 45.32
N VAL A 581 -53.61 19.24 44.02
CA VAL A 581 -55.01 19.56 43.60
C VAL A 581 -56.00 18.47 44.03
N HIS A 582 -55.56 17.21 44.21
CA HIS A 582 -56.42 16.12 44.67
C HIS A 582 -56.59 16.03 46.20
N ASN A 583 -55.79 16.75 46.98
CA ASN A 583 -55.93 16.79 48.43
C ASN A 583 -56.83 17.93 48.94
N TRP A 584 -57.45 18.74 48.04
CA TRP A 584 -58.34 19.83 48.35
C TRP A 584 -59.76 19.66 47.81
N VAL A 585 -60.16 18.40 47.50
CA VAL A 585 -61.57 18.11 47.15
C VAL A 585 -62.16 17.10 48.11
#